data_646594e75b8511d1451a3a473fede32b
#
_entry.id   646594e75b8511d1451a3a473fede32b
#
_cell.length_a   1.000
_cell.length_b   1.000
_cell.length_c   1.000
_cell.angle_alpha   90.00
_cell.angle_beta   90.00
_cell.angle_gamma   90.00
#
_symmetry.space_group_name_H-M   'P 1'
#
loop_
_entity.id
_entity.type
_entity.pdbx_description
1 polymer ?
#
loop_
_entity_poly.entity_id
_entity_poly.type
_entity_poly.pdbx_seq_one_letter_code
_entity_poly.pdbx_strand_id
1 'polypeptide(L)' 'METSNSINTLEYTADKREQFSELLFHLRDDVSKVKDPKAKALFKVSAKVIARLQKAFTEYEERIKKAGMKNNLVSA' A
#
# COMPACT_ATOMS: atom_id res chain seq x y z
N MET A 1 2.06 -25.07 4.71
CA MET A 1 2.28 -24.50 3.40
C MET A 1 1.45 -23.25 3.18
N GLU A 2 0.13 -23.38 3.25
CA GLU A 2 -0.76 -22.25 2.99
C GLU A 2 -0.63 -21.16 4.04
N THR A 3 -0.42 -21.55 5.28
CA THR A 3 -0.20 -20.59 6.35
C THR A 3 1.07 -19.78 6.09
N SER A 4 2.12 -20.48 5.65
CA SER A 4 3.37 -19.81 5.29
C SER A 4 3.18 -18.86 4.13
N ASN A 5 2.38 -19.27 3.14
CA ASN A 5 2.10 -18.43 1.98
C ASN A 5 1.36 -17.15 2.40
N SER A 6 0.41 -17.26 3.32
CA SER A 6 -0.32 -16.09 3.82
C SER A 6 0.60 -15.13 4.57
N ILE A 7 1.48 -15.69 5.40
CA ILE A 7 2.45 -14.87 6.15
C ILE A 7 3.39 -14.18 5.17
N ASN A 8 3.89 -14.91 4.17
CA ASN A 8 4.77 -14.33 3.16
C ASN A 8 4.06 -13.25 2.39
N THR A 9 2.79 -13.47 2.05
CA THR A 9 2.00 -12.46 1.34
C THR A 9 1.91 -11.17 2.14
N LEU A 10 1.65 -11.28 3.45
CA LEU A 10 1.57 -10.09 4.30
C LEU A 10 2.91 -9.36 4.39
N GLU A 11 4.01 -10.09 4.43
CA GLU A 11 5.32 -9.47 4.42
C GLU A 11 5.57 -8.69 3.13
N TYR A 12 5.21 -9.28 1.99
CA TYR A 12 5.39 -8.62 0.71
C TYR A 12 4.48 -7.41 0.57
N THR A 13 3.24 -7.50 1.02
CA THR A 13 2.34 -6.35 0.93
C THR A 13 2.76 -5.23 1.85
N ALA A 14 3.22 -5.56 3.06
CA ALA A 14 3.71 -4.56 4.00
C ALA A 14 4.93 -3.84 3.44
N ASP A 15 5.83 -4.59 2.82
CA ASP A 15 7.02 -4.03 2.19
C ASP A 15 6.64 -3.06 1.07
N LYS A 16 5.69 -3.44 0.25
CA LYS A 16 5.23 -2.58 -0.85
C LYS A 16 4.53 -1.34 -0.33
N ARG A 17 3.74 -1.46 0.73
CA ARG A 17 3.10 -0.29 1.34
C ARG A 17 4.15 0.71 1.83
N GLU A 18 5.21 0.22 2.41
CA GLU A 18 6.30 1.07 2.87
C GLU A 18 6.97 1.78 1.69
N GLN A 19 7.23 1.04 0.61
CA GLN A 19 7.79 1.62 -0.61
C GLN A 19 6.86 2.66 -1.22
N PHE A 20 5.56 2.41 -1.20
CA PHE A 20 4.58 3.39 -1.67
C PHE A 20 4.60 4.65 -0.80
N SER A 21 4.75 4.50 0.51
CA SER A 21 4.82 5.64 1.42
C SER A 21 6.03 6.52 1.09
N GLU A 22 7.17 5.91 0.87
CA GLU A 22 8.38 6.64 0.51
C GLU A 22 8.23 7.33 -0.84
N LEU A 23 7.70 6.61 -1.82
CA LEU A 23 7.49 7.18 -3.15
C LEU A 23 6.50 8.34 -3.08
N LEU A 24 5.42 8.18 -2.31
CA LEU A 24 4.41 9.21 -2.16
C LEU A 24 5.03 10.48 -1.54
N PHE A 25 5.87 10.30 -0.53
CA PHE A 25 6.57 11.42 0.08
C PHE A 25 7.43 12.15 -0.94
N HIS A 26 8.21 11.40 -1.73
CA HIS A 26 9.07 11.99 -2.74
C HIS A 26 8.28 12.69 -3.84
N LEU A 27 7.17 12.09 -4.28
CA LEU A 27 6.34 12.72 -5.30
C LEU A 27 5.77 14.06 -4.82
N ARG A 28 5.32 14.09 -3.58
CA ARG A 28 4.75 15.32 -3.00
C ARG A 28 5.81 16.40 -2.83
N ASP A 29 7.01 16.00 -2.43
CA ASP A 29 8.11 16.92 -2.32
C ASP A 29 8.53 17.45 -3.68
N ASP A 30 8.59 16.58 -4.67
CA ASP A 30 9.01 16.95 -6.02
C ASP A 30 8.01 17.87 -6.70
N VAL A 31 6.72 17.77 -6.39
CA VAL A 31 5.71 18.68 -6.93
C VAL A 31 6.08 20.13 -6.66
N SER A 32 6.62 20.41 -5.48
CA SER A 32 7.00 21.76 -5.12
C SER A 32 8.29 22.22 -5.80
N LYS A 33 9.09 21.30 -6.29
CA LYS A 33 10.37 21.59 -6.93
C LYS A 33 10.27 21.66 -8.45
N VAL A 34 9.36 20.93 -9.04
CA VAL A 34 9.19 20.88 -10.48
C VAL A 34 8.51 22.16 -10.95
N LYS A 35 9.06 22.80 -11.97
CA LYS A 35 8.53 24.06 -12.48
C LYS A 35 7.57 23.89 -13.65
N ASP A 36 7.74 22.82 -14.43
CA ASP A 36 6.90 22.58 -15.57
C ASP A 36 5.47 22.19 -15.13
N PRO A 37 4.43 22.94 -15.56
CA PRO A 37 3.07 22.65 -15.12
C PRO A 37 2.57 21.25 -15.49
N LYS A 38 2.99 20.75 -16.64
CA LYS A 38 2.59 19.40 -17.07
C LYS A 38 3.21 18.35 -16.17
N ALA A 39 4.48 18.52 -15.81
CA ALA A 39 5.15 17.61 -14.89
C ALA A 39 4.54 17.68 -13.50
N LYS A 40 4.19 18.87 -13.03
CA LYS A 40 3.50 19.02 -11.74
C LYS A 40 2.19 18.26 -11.74
N ALA A 41 1.41 18.39 -12.80
CA ALA A 41 0.13 17.69 -12.91
C ALA A 41 0.33 16.19 -12.89
N LEU A 42 1.32 15.70 -13.63
CA LEU A 42 1.66 14.27 -13.66
C LEU A 42 2.03 13.77 -12.27
N PHE A 43 2.86 14.50 -11.56
CA PHE A 43 3.31 14.09 -10.23
C PHE A 43 2.15 14.09 -9.23
N LYS A 44 1.25 15.08 -9.33
CA LYS A 44 0.06 15.12 -8.46
C LYS A 44 -0.85 13.93 -8.70
N VAL A 45 -1.11 13.60 -9.96
CA VAL A 45 -1.94 12.44 -10.30
C VAL A 45 -1.27 11.15 -9.82
N SER A 46 0.03 11.05 -10.04
CA SER A 46 0.78 9.88 -9.58
C SER A 46 0.67 9.69 -8.07
N ALA A 47 0.77 10.79 -7.32
CA ALA A 47 0.64 10.74 -5.86
C ALA A 47 -0.75 10.22 -5.45
N LYS A 48 -1.80 10.64 -6.14
CA LYS A 48 -3.16 10.17 -5.86
C LYS A 48 -3.29 8.68 -6.13
N VAL A 49 -2.72 8.21 -7.24
CA VAL A 49 -2.75 6.79 -7.59
C VAL A 49 -2.01 5.96 -6.53
N ILE A 50 -0.84 6.42 -6.13
CA ILE A 50 -0.05 5.70 -5.13
C ILE A 50 -0.81 5.65 -3.79
N ALA A 51 -1.46 6.75 -3.40
CA ALA A 51 -2.26 6.76 -2.18
C ALA A 51 -3.41 5.76 -2.23
N ARG A 52 -4.04 5.61 -3.39
CA ARG A 52 -5.09 4.61 -3.58
C ARG A 52 -4.54 3.19 -3.49
N LEU A 53 -3.37 2.97 -4.04
CA LEU A 53 -2.70 1.66 -3.96
C LEU A 53 -2.38 1.31 -2.51
N GLN A 54 -1.88 2.27 -1.75
CA GLN A 54 -1.62 2.05 -0.32
C GLN A 54 -2.89 1.62 0.41
N LYS A 55 -3.97 2.31 0.14
CA LYS A 55 -5.25 2.01 0.77
C LYS A 55 -5.73 0.61 0.39
N ALA A 56 -5.61 0.26 -0.88
CA ALA A 56 -6.01 -1.07 -1.35
C ALA A 56 -5.18 -2.17 -0.67
N PHE A 57 -3.89 -1.96 -0.53
CA PHE A 57 -3.03 -2.92 0.14
C PHE A 57 -3.37 -3.06 1.62
N THR A 58 -3.66 -1.94 2.28
CA THR A 58 -4.06 -1.95 3.68
C THR A 58 -5.35 -2.72 3.87
N GLU A 59 -6.33 -2.48 3.00
CA GLU A 59 -7.62 -3.17 3.08
C GLU A 59 -7.45 -4.67 2.84
N TYR A 60 -6.61 -5.04 1.91
CA TYR A 60 -6.33 -6.44 1.64
C TYR A 60 -5.71 -7.13 2.86
N GLU A 61 -4.73 -6.48 3.48
CA GLU A 61 -4.09 -7.02 4.69
C GLU A 61 -5.08 -7.17 5.83
N GLU A 62 -5.96 -6.19 5.99
CA GLU A 62 -6.98 -6.26 7.03
C GLU A 62 -7.94 -7.42 6.81
N ARG A 63 -8.29 -7.69 5.57
CA ARG A 63 -9.15 -8.84 5.25
C ARG A 63 -8.48 -10.15 5.62
N ILE A 64 -7.20 -10.28 5.30
CA ILE A 64 -6.46 -11.50 5.64
C ILE A 64 -6.41 -11.67 7.16
N LYS A 65 -6.14 -10.61 7.89
CA LYS A 65 -6.07 -10.65 9.35
C LYS A 65 -7.42 -11.02 9.96
N LYS A 66 -8.49 -10.43 9.45
CA LYS A 66 -9.84 -10.73 9.92
C LYS A 66 -10.23 -12.17 9.62
N ALA A 67 -9.89 -12.66 8.45
CA ALA A 67 -10.18 -14.04 8.08
C ALA A 67 -9.45 -15.00 9.00
N GLY A 68 -8.20 -14.71 9.33
CA GLY A 68 -7.43 -15.52 10.27
C GLY A 68 -8.05 -15.52 11.66
N MET A 69 -8.45 -14.37 12.14
CA MET A 69 -9.10 -14.26 13.44
C MET A 69 -10.44 -15.00 13.44
N LYS A 70 -11.22 -14.86 12.37
CA LYS A 70 -12.48 -15.54 12.23
C LYS A 70 -12.30 -17.05 12.29
N ASN A 71 -11.29 -17.56 11.58
CA ASN A 71 -10.99 -18.97 11.57
C ASN A 71 -10.62 -19.47 12.96
N ASN A 72 -9.84 -18.69 13.69
CA ASN A 72 -9.46 -19.04 15.05
C ASN A 72 -10.67 -19.12 15.97
N LEU A 73 -11.59 -18.15 15.83
CA LEU A 73 -12.81 -18.16 16.63
C LEU A 73 -13.68 -19.37 16.32
N VAL A 74 -13.79 -19.72 15.05
CA VAL A 74 -14.57 -20.87 14.64
C VAL A 74 -13.93 -22.14 15.12
N SER A 75 -12.61 -22.21 15.11
CA SER A 75 -11.89 -23.38 15.55
C SER A 75 -11.99 -23.60 17.05
N ALA A 76 -12.12 -22.53 17.79
CA ALA A 76 -12.24 -22.63 19.22
C ALA A 76 -13.61 -23.16 19.65
#